data_d38d280717d0bc8e1e2b7b0570083254
#
_entry.id   d38d280717d0bc8e1e2b7b0570083254
#
_cell.length_a   1.000
_cell.length_b   1.000
_cell.length_c   1.000
_cell.angle_alpha   90.00
_cell.angle_beta   90.00
_cell.angle_gamma   90.00
#
_symmetry.space_group_name_H-M   'P 1'
#
loop_
_entity.id
_entity.type
_entity.pdbx_description
1 polymer ?
#
loop_
_entity_poly.entity_id
_entity_poly.type
_entity_poly.pdbx_seq_one_letter_code
_entity_poly.pdbx_strand_id
1 'polypeptide(L)'
;IAVSKKTVYDYLHKLEQAGLISKVGDDGGTNVYTAEEFELTVTVRETEVSITPELVEVIAHKNEYPAVERVLEAHGIVTFALVYDLVKAHSEGEVTIRQIASLTHLSPGTTYDLVEALYSILDLGEDESNPTTYTPDDFDEDEANLLEEYAQE
;
A
#
# COMPACT_ATOMS: atom_id res chain seq x y z
N ILE A 1 4.07 -8.41 17.40
CA ILE A 1 3.31 -9.44 18.15
C ILE A 1 3.78 -10.80 17.67
N ALA A 2 4.37 -11.61 18.57
CA ALA A 2 4.76 -12.97 18.24
C ALA A 2 3.51 -13.85 18.08
N VAL A 3 3.27 -14.35 16.88
CA VAL A 3 2.17 -15.27 16.57
C VAL A 3 2.62 -16.71 16.87
N SER A 4 1.78 -17.52 17.52
CA SER A 4 2.13 -18.91 17.81
C SER A 4 2.20 -19.76 16.53
N LYS A 5 3.04 -20.81 16.53
CA LYS A 5 3.11 -21.75 15.39
C LYS A 5 1.76 -22.33 15.03
N LYS A 6 0.94 -22.69 16.03
CA LYS A 6 -0.41 -23.20 15.83
C LYS A 6 -1.29 -22.21 15.08
N THR A 7 -1.25 -20.94 15.45
CA THR A 7 -2.01 -19.88 14.77
C THR A 7 -1.59 -19.74 13.31
N VAL A 8 -0.27 -19.78 13.03
CA VAL A 8 0.25 -19.75 11.65
C VAL A 8 -0.28 -20.92 10.84
N TYR A 9 -0.21 -22.15 11.35
CA TYR A 9 -0.73 -23.33 10.66
C TYR A 9 -2.23 -23.26 10.41
N ASP A 10 -3.02 -22.78 11.38
CA ASP A 10 -4.47 -22.62 11.23
C ASP A 10 -4.81 -21.62 10.11
N TYR A 11 -4.07 -20.52 10.00
CA TYR A 11 -4.26 -19.56 8.91
C TYR A 11 -3.80 -20.10 7.56
N LEU A 12 -2.63 -20.76 7.48
CA LEU A 12 -2.17 -21.39 6.25
C LEU A 12 -3.18 -22.41 5.73
N HIS A 13 -3.75 -23.22 6.62
CA HIS A 13 -4.78 -24.18 6.23
C HIS A 13 -6.05 -23.51 5.70
N LYS A 14 -6.50 -22.43 6.33
CA LYS A 14 -7.64 -21.64 5.84
C LYS A 14 -7.38 -21.01 4.48
N LEU A 15 -6.18 -20.44 4.29
CA LEU A 15 -5.78 -19.85 3.01
C LEU A 15 -5.70 -20.89 1.90
N GLU A 16 -5.18 -22.10 2.20
CA GLU A 16 -5.12 -23.21 1.26
C GLU A 16 -6.53 -23.71 0.92
N GLN A 17 -7.43 -23.87 1.90
CA GLN A 17 -8.82 -24.23 1.66
C GLN A 17 -9.58 -23.19 0.83
N ALA A 18 -9.24 -21.92 1.00
CA ALA A 18 -9.80 -20.82 0.19
C ALA A 18 -9.22 -20.75 -1.22
N GLY A 19 -8.18 -21.53 -1.54
CA GLY A 19 -7.51 -21.50 -2.83
C GLY A 19 -6.60 -20.30 -3.06
N LEU A 20 -6.21 -19.59 -2.00
CA LEU A 20 -5.34 -18.43 -2.08
C LEU A 20 -3.85 -18.79 -2.07
N ILE A 21 -3.53 -19.95 -1.51
CA ILE A 21 -2.18 -20.52 -1.52
C ILE A 21 -2.24 -22.00 -1.85
N SER A 22 -1.15 -22.56 -2.36
CA SER A 22 -0.95 -24.01 -2.52
C SER A 22 0.39 -24.44 -1.96
N LYS A 23 0.42 -25.65 -1.42
CA LYS A 23 1.67 -26.28 -0.98
C LYS A 23 2.42 -26.81 -2.19
N VAL A 24 3.64 -26.31 -2.42
CA VAL A 24 4.48 -26.69 -3.58
C VAL A 24 5.60 -27.66 -3.24
N GLY A 25 5.88 -27.90 -1.97
CA GLY A 25 6.93 -28.83 -1.58
C GLY A 25 7.20 -28.88 -0.09
N ASP A 26 8.23 -29.66 0.23
CA ASP A 26 8.79 -29.81 1.58
C ASP A 26 10.30 -29.67 1.44
N ASP A 27 10.89 -28.69 2.11
CA ASP A 27 12.33 -28.46 2.15
C ASP A 27 12.85 -28.78 3.56
N GLY A 28 13.40 -29.97 3.72
CA GLY A 28 14.01 -30.41 4.98
C GLY A 28 13.05 -30.44 6.18
N GLY A 29 11.77 -30.77 5.96
CA GLY A 29 10.74 -30.80 6.98
C GLY A 29 9.99 -29.48 7.16
N THR A 30 10.23 -28.51 6.27
CA THR A 30 9.52 -27.23 6.22
C THR A 30 8.60 -27.19 5.01
N ASN A 31 7.30 -27.02 5.24
CA ASN A 31 6.35 -26.86 4.15
C ASN A 31 6.57 -25.54 3.41
N VAL A 32 6.64 -25.61 2.09
CA VAL A 32 6.76 -24.46 1.20
C VAL A 32 5.42 -24.24 0.51
N TYR A 33 4.95 -23.00 0.57
CA TYR A 33 3.69 -22.56 -0.04
C TYR A 33 3.98 -21.49 -1.10
N THR A 34 3.13 -21.43 -2.12
CA THR A 34 3.10 -20.34 -3.09
C THR A 34 1.74 -19.68 -3.05
N ALA A 35 1.71 -18.38 -3.34
CA ALA A 35 0.45 -17.68 -3.54
C ALA A 35 -0.11 -18.06 -4.93
N GLU A 36 -1.40 -18.34 -4.98
CA GLU A 36 -2.12 -18.47 -6.24
C GLU A 36 -2.45 -17.08 -6.79
N GLU A 37 -2.67 -17.00 -8.10
CA GLU A 37 -3.22 -15.79 -8.68
C GLU A 37 -4.66 -15.61 -8.20
N PHE A 38 -4.94 -14.50 -7.55
CA PHE A 38 -6.29 -14.14 -7.12
C PHE A 38 -6.51 -12.64 -7.20
N GLU A 39 -7.75 -12.27 -7.35
CA GLU A 39 -8.21 -10.89 -7.23
C GLU A 39 -9.46 -10.88 -6.36
N LEU A 40 -9.39 -10.18 -5.24
CA LEU A 40 -10.52 -9.94 -4.36
C LEU A 40 -10.99 -8.50 -4.55
N THR A 41 -12.15 -8.33 -5.16
CA THR A 41 -12.76 -7.01 -5.30
C THR A 41 -13.59 -6.68 -4.06
N VAL A 42 -13.28 -5.56 -3.42
CA VAL A 42 -14.00 -5.05 -2.27
C VAL A 42 -14.63 -3.72 -2.62
N THR A 43 -15.94 -3.63 -2.47
CA THR A 43 -16.68 -2.38 -2.66
C THR A 43 -17.03 -1.77 -1.31
N VAL A 44 -16.51 -0.58 -1.04
CA VAL A 44 -16.83 0.17 0.18
C VAL A 44 -17.42 1.51 -0.23
N ARG A 45 -18.70 1.69 0.10
CA ARG A 45 -19.52 2.80 -0.37
C ARG A 45 -19.54 2.85 -1.90
N GLU A 46 -19.07 3.67 -2.62
CA GLU A 46 -19.07 3.69 -4.09
C GLU A 46 -17.66 3.46 -4.67
N THR A 47 -16.70 3.08 -3.79
CA THR A 47 -15.31 2.83 -4.18
C THR A 47 -15.05 1.34 -4.25
N GLU A 48 -14.54 0.89 -5.37
CA GLU A 48 -14.12 -0.48 -5.63
C GLU A 48 -12.60 -0.57 -5.63
N VAL A 49 -12.04 -1.51 -4.87
CA VAL A 49 -10.60 -1.76 -4.79
C VAL A 49 -10.32 -3.23 -4.97
N SER A 50 -9.19 -3.55 -5.60
CA SER A 50 -8.73 -4.93 -5.78
C SER A 50 -7.62 -5.26 -4.79
N ILE A 51 -7.74 -6.40 -4.15
CA ILE A 51 -6.70 -7.00 -3.30
C ILE A 51 -6.11 -8.17 -4.07
N THR A 52 -4.84 -8.06 -4.42
CA THR A 52 -4.08 -9.02 -5.21
C THR A 52 -2.90 -9.57 -4.42
N PRO A 53 -2.26 -10.68 -4.85
CA PRO A 53 -1.01 -11.15 -4.24
C PRO A 53 0.07 -10.09 -4.22
N GLU A 54 0.21 -9.29 -5.27
CA GLU A 54 1.18 -8.19 -5.36
C GLU A 54 0.95 -7.14 -4.26
N LEU A 55 -0.30 -6.74 -4.03
CA LEU A 55 -0.63 -5.83 -2.93
C LEU A 55 -0.27 -6.42 -1.56
N VAL A 56 -0.51 -7.72 -1.36
CA VAL A 56 -0.17 -8.41 -0.11
C VAL A 56 1.34 -8.44 0.08
N GLU A 57 2.13 -8.64 -0.98
CA GLU A 57 3.59 -8.59 -0.95
C GLU A 57 4.08 -7.18 -0.54
N VAL A 58 3.50 -6.13 -1.11
CA VAL A 58 3.80 -4.75 -0.71
C VAL A 58 3.51 -4.52 0.79
N ILE A 59 2.39 -5.02 1.29
CA ILE A 59 2.02 -4.94 2.72
C ILE A 59 3.04 -5.68 3.60
N ALA A 60 3.66 -6.75 3.12
CA ALA A 60 4.69 -7.47 3.87
C ALA A 60 5.91 -6.60 4.20
N HIS A 61 6.20 -5.58 3.41
CA HIS A 61 7.27 -4.61 3.63
C HIS A 61 6.94 -3.52 4.67
N LYS A 62 5.76 -3.53 5.28
CA LYS A 62 5.32 -2.48 6.23
C LYS A 62 6.32 -2.18 7.35
N ASN A 63 7.07 -3.19 7.81
CA ASN A 63 8.06 -3.01 8.89
C ASN A 63 9.32 -2.25 8.43
N GLU A 64 9.57 -2.20 7.13
CA GLU A 64 10.71 -1.49 6.52
C GLU A 64 10.33 -0.06 6.15
N TYR A 65 9.02 0.19 5.94
CA TYR A 65 8.48 1.47 5.51
C TYR A 65 7.42 2.00 6.49
N PRO A 66 7.80 2.88 7.42
CA PRO A 66 6.88 3.39 8.45
C PRO A 66 5.62 4.07 7.89
N ALA A 67 5.68 4.64 6.68
CA ALA A 67 4.53 5.24 6.02
C ALA A 67 3.46 4.19 5.68
N VAL A 68 3.88 3.01 5.22
CA VAL A 68 2.98 1.88 4.93
C VAL A 68 2.28 1.41 6.20
N GLU A 69 3.04 1.15 7.27
CA GLU A 69 2.49 0.74 8.56
C GLU A 69 1.48 1.75 9.11
N ARG A 70 1.84 3.03 9.11
CA ARG A 70 1.01 4.13 9.60
C ARG A 70 -0.34 4.20 8.87
N VAL A 71 -0.34 4.11 7.54
CA VAL A 71 -1.57 4.19 6.77
C VAL A 71 -2.44 2.95 6.96
N LEU A 72 -1.84 1.76 7.00
CA LEU A 72 -2.57 0.52 7.28
C LEU A 72 -3.24 0.54 8.65
N GLU A 73 -2.55 1.03 9.69
CA GLU A 73 -3.09 1.08 11.05
C GLU A 73 -4.15 2.18 11.23
N ALA A 74 -3.92 3.37 10.66
CA ALA A 74 -4.81 4.51 10.85
C ALA A 74 -6.02 4.50 9.90
N HIS A 75 -5.86 4.00 8.67
CA HIS A 75 -6.87 4.11 7.60
C HIS A 75 -7.35 2.76 7.04
N GLY A 76 -6.64 1.66 7.35
CA GLY A 76 -7.00 0.31 6.96
C GLY A 76 -6.59 -0.07 5.53
N ILE A 77 -6.80 -1.36 5.22
CA ILE A 77 -6.35 -1.97 3.96
C ILE A 77 -7.04 -1.41 2.72
N VAL A 78 -8.31 -1.02 2.82
CA VAL A 78 -9.07 -0.49 1.67
C VAL A 78 -8.49 0.84 1.21
N THR A 79 -8.21 1.75 2.14
CA THR A 79 -7.55 3.03 1.82
C THR A 79 -6.16 2.80 1.25
N PHE A 80 -5.40 1.89 1.84
CA PHE A 80 -4.07 1.53 1.35
C PHE A 80 -4.12 0.97 -0.08
N ALA A 81 -5.04 0.05 -0.37
CA ALA A 81 -5.22 -0.52 -1.71
C ALA A 81 -5.60 0.55 -2.74
N LEU A 82 -6.46 1.51 -2.37
CA LEU A 82 -6.80 2.63 -3.24
C LEU A 82 -5.58 3.51 -3.55
N VAL A 83 -4.76 3.83 -2.54
CA VAL A 83 -3.51 4.58 -2.77
C VAL A 83 -2.56 3.79 -3.66
N TYR A 84 -2.41 2.50 -3.42
CA TYR A 84 -1.58 1.61 -4.23
C TYR A 84 -1.96 1.67 -5.73
N ASP A 85 -3.24 1.55 -6.06
CA ASP A 85 -3.72 1.64 -7.44
C ASP A 85 -3.48 3.04 -8.03
N LEU A 86 -3.72 4.10 -7.24
CA LEU A 86 -3.50 5.48 -7.67
C LEU A 86 -2.01 5.81 -7.85
N VAL A 87 -1.11 5.20 -7.08
CA VAL A 87 0.35 5.38 -7.26
C VAL A 87 0.80 4.76 -8.58
N LYS A 88 0.26 3.61 -8.97
CA LYS A 88 0.53 3.03 -10.30
C LYS A 88 0.06 3.97 -11.41
N ALA A 89 -1.15 4.50 -11.31
CA ALA A 89 -1.65 5.51 -12.25
C ALA A 89 -0.82 6.81 -12.24
N HIS A 90 -0.29 7.19 -11.07
CA HIS A 90 0.62 8.35 -10.96
C HIS A 90 1.94 8.11 -11.71
N SER A 91 2.53 6.91 -11.60
CA SER A 91 3.74 6.56 -12.34
C SER A 91 3.57 6.59 -13.85
N GLU A 92 2.34 6.42 -14.33
CA GLU A 92 1.94 6.50 -15.73
C GLU A 92 1.54 7.94 -16.16
N GLY A 93 1.57 8.89 -15.20
CA GLY A 93 1.23 10.30 -15.45
C GLY A 93 -0.28 10.59 -15.51
N GLU A 94 -1.13 9.65 -15.09
CA GLU A 94 -2.59 9.79 -15.18
C GLU A 94 -3.19 10.62 -14.03
N VAL A 95 -2.57 10.58 -12.85
CA VAL A 95 -3.01 11.31 -11.66
C VAL A 95 -1.84 12.00 -10.97
N THR A 96 -2.13 13.09 -10.27
CA THR A 96 -1.16 13.82 -9.45
C THR A 96 -1.22 13.38 -7.99
N ILE A 97 -0.18 13.63 -7.21
CA ILE A 97 -0.16 13.37 -5.75
C ILE A 97 -1.31 14.10 -5.05
N ARG A 98 -1.61 15.31 -5.48
CA ARG A 98 -2.76 16.10 -4.98
C ARG A 98 -4.10 15.41 -5.21
N GLN A 99 -4.30 14.83 -6.40
CA GLN A 99 -5.50 14.06 -6.69
C GLN A 99 -5.57 12.80 -5.83
N ILE A 100 -4.44 12.14 -5.59
CA ILE A 100 -4.37 10.99 -4.67
C ILE A 100 -4.82 11.42 -3.26
N ALA A 101 -4.26 12.49 -2.71
CA ALA A 101 -4.64 12.99 -1.40
C ALA A 101 -6.13 13.32 -1.31
N SER A 102 -6.67 13.99 -2.32
CA SER A 102 -8.10 14.34 -2.40
C SER A 102 -9.01 13.12 -2.45
N LEU A 103 -8.68 12.14 -3.28
CA LEU A 103 -9.49 10.93 -3.47
C LEU A 103 -9.46 9.99 -2.25
N THR A 104 -8.34 9.94 -1.55
CA THR A 104 -8.14 9.05 -0.39
C THR A 104 -8.46 9.70 0.95
N HIS A 105 -8.65 11.01 0.96
CA HIS A 105 -8.83 11.82 2.17
C HIS A 105 -7.65 11.73 3.15
N LEU A 106 -6.47 11.42 2.65
CA LEU A 106 -5.23 11.48 3.42
C LEU A 106 -4.70 12.92 3.46
N SER A 107 -3.96 13.25 4.51
CA SER A 107 -3.23 14.52 4.52
C SER A 107 -2.19 14.54 3.40
N PRO A 108 -1.86 15.70 2.83
CA PRO A 108 -0.82 15.81 1.79
C PRO A 108 0.51 15.20 2.21
N GLY A 109 0.97 15.45 3.43
CA GLY A 109 2.22 14.87 3.96
C GLY A 109 2.17 13.34 4.05
N THR A 110 1.07 12.77 4.56
CA THR A 110 0.90 11.31 4.62
C THR A 110 0.86 10.70 3.22
N THR A 111 0.18 11.35 2.28
CA THR A 111 0.13 10.90 0.88
C THR A 111 1.51 10.90 0.26
N TYR A 112 2.27 11.97 0.45
CA TYR A 112 3.64 12.11 -0.06
C TYR A 112 4.55 11.00 0.48
N ASP A 113 4.60 10.80 1.80
CA ASP A 113 5.40 9.76 2.44
C ASP A 113 5.05 8.36 1.92
N LEU A 114 3.75 8.10 1.72
CA LEU A 114 3.29 6.80 1.23
C LEU A 114 3.62 6.60 -0.25
N VAL A 115 3.45 7.63 -1.08
CA VAL A 115 3.82 7.59 -2.51
C VAL A 115 5.32 7.30 -2.65
N GLU A 116 6.18 8.00 -1.90
CA GLU A 116 7.63 7.76 -1.89
C GLU A 116 7.97 6.31 -1.49
N ALA A 117 7.34 5.81 -0.43
CA ALA A 117 7.54 4.42 -0.01
C ALA A 117 7.11 3.41 -1.08
N LEU A 118 5.95 3.62 -1.72
CA LEU A 118 5.46 2.73 -2.78
C LEU A 118 6.32 2.78 -4.04
N TYR A 119 6.84 3.95 -4.41
CA TYR A 119 7.79 4.07 -5.52
C TYR A 119 9.05 3.25 -5.26
N SER A 120 9.56 3.27 -4.02
CA SER A 120 10.72 2.47 -3.62
C SER A 120 10.42 0.97 -3.64
N ILE A 121 9.28 0.54 -3.08
CA ILE A 121 8.90 -0.88 -3.00
C ILE A 121 8.65 -1.47 -4.40
N LEU A 122 7.97 -0.72 -5.25
CA LEU A 122 7.56 -1.18 -6.60
C LEU A 122 8.62 -0.93 -7.67
N ASP A 123 9.75 -0.30 -7.31
CA ASP A 123 10.83 0.07 -8.24
C ASP A 123 10.30 0.84 -9.47
N LEU A 124 9.44 1.84 -9.21
CA LEU A 124 8.81 2.63 -10.29
C LEU A 124 9.74 3.67 -10.92
N GLY A 125 10.99 3.71 -10.48
CA GLY A 125 12.04 4.59 -11.02
C GLY A 125 12.03 6.00 -10.41
N GLU A 126 13.06 6.77 -10.76
CA GLU A 126 13.12 8.21 -10.50
C GLU A 126 12.54 8.91 -11.74
N ASP A 127 11.23 9.14 -11.73
CA ASP A 127 10.60 9.96 -12.76
C ASP A 127 10.82 11.45 -12.45
N GLU A 128 10.80 12.33 -13.46
CA GLU A 128 10.85 13.79 -13.27
C GLU A 128 9.65 14.30 -12.44
N SER A 129 8.59 13.50 -12.31
CA SER A 129 7.45 13.69 -11.41
C SER A 129 7.64 13.02 -10.04
N ASN A 130 8.87 12.56 -9.72
CA ASN A 130 9.18 11.87 -8.47
C ASN A 130 8.71 12.71 -7.27
N PRO A 131 7.95 12.11 -6.36
CA PRO A 131 7.49 12.76 -5.14
C PRO A 131 8.60 13.35 -4.27
N THR A 132 9.85 12.94 -4.44
CA THR A 132 11.00 13.57 -3.77
C THR A 132 11.30 15.00 -4.25
N THR A 133 10.74 15.42 -5.38
CA THR A 133 10.85 16.79 -5.90
C THR A 133 9.56 17.57 -5.60
N TYR A 134 9.16 17.56 -4.32
CA TYR A 134 8.06 18.39 -3.87
C TYR A 134 8.38 19.85 -4.07
N THR A 135 7.54 20.55 -4.84
CA THR A 135 7.57 22.01 -4.94
C THR A 135 6.26 22.56 -4.39
N PRO A 136 6.29 23.73 -3.74
CA PRO A 136 5.06 24.36 -3.25
C PRO A 136 4.00 24.59 -4.34
N ASP A 137 4.41 24.59 -5.61
CA ASP A 137 3.51 24.75 -6.76
C ASP A 137 2.64 23.50 -7.04
N ASP A 138 2.96 22.35 -6.44
CA ASP A 138 2.14 21.12 -6.54
C ASP A 138 0.84 21.20 -5.74
N PHE A 139 0.73 22.20 -4.84
CA PHE A 139 -0.47 22.48 -4.04
C PHE A 139 -0.89 23.95 -4.24
N ASP A 140 -2.17 24.25 -4.12
CA ASP A 140 -2.59 25.65 -4.11
C ASP A 140 -2.20 26.33 -2.78
N GLU A 141 -2.32 27.69 -2.73
CA GLU A 141 -1.84 28.48 -1.60
C GLU A 141 -2.46 28.07 -0.25
N ASP A 142 -3.70 27.57 -0.27
CA ASP A 142 -4.40 27.11 0.95
C ASP A 142 -3.83 25.78 1.46
N GLU A 143 -3.44 24.87 0.56
CA GLU A 143 -2.84 23.58 0.90
C GLU A 143 -1.37 23.72 1.30
N ALA A 144 -0.64 24.63 0.68
CA ALA A 144 0.75 24.96 1.06
C ALA A 144 0.81 25.53 2.49
N ASN A 145 -0.14 26.38 2.88
CA ASN A 145 -0.27 26.89 4.26
C ASN A 145 -0.58 25.78 5.27
N LEU A 146 -1.41 24.79 4.89
CA LEU A 146 -1.69 23.63 5.74
C LEU A 146 -0.43 22.77 5.96
N LEU A 147 0.40 22.60 4.95
CA LEU A 147 1.66 21.86 5.06
C LEU A 147 2.66 22.55 5.99
N GLU A 148 2.75 23.88 5.93
CA GLU A 148 3.60 24.64 6.85
C GLU A 148 3.11 24.55 8.30
N GLU A 149 1.79 24.51 8.52
CA GLU A 149 1.20 24.35 9.85
C GLU A 149 1.49 22.94 10.43
N TYR A 150 1.41 21.89 9.61
CA TYR A 150 1.75 20.53 10.02
C TYR A 150 3.25 20.32 10.23
N ALA A 151 4.11 21.00 9.48
CA ALA A 151 5.56 20.92 9.64
C ALA A 151 6.08 21.60 10.92
N GLN A 152 5.28 22.46 11.55
CA GLN A 152 5.61 23.16 12.80
C GLN A 152 5.13 22.43 14.07
N GLU A 153 4.32 21.40 13.93
CA GLU A 153 3.94 20.49 15.02
C GLU A 153 4.96 19.34 15.14
#